data_b4af5ae019dbcc90d49d8ce9c60a80ea
#
_entry.id   b4af5ae019dbcc90d49d8ce9c60a80ea
#
_cell.length_a   1.000
_cell.length_b   1.000
_cell.length_c   1.000
_cell.angle_alpha   90.00
_cell.angle_beta   90.00
_cell.angle_gamma   90.00
#
_symmetry.space_group_name_H-M   'P 1'
#
loop_
_entity.id
_entity.type
_entity.pdbx_description
1 polymer ?
#
loop_
_entity_poly.entity_id
_entity_poly.type
_entity_poly.pdbx_seq_one_letter_code
_entity_poly.pdbx_strand_id
1 'polypeptide(L)'
;MEGMRSVVSSEEEIEYLIRARYPLLYVTSTEEERVERGLRQICERRNRRFVTWSCTEGFKGGDGDTFNDIRDPQRAMEHIFRYENDAVFIMRDFHPYLSDPQVTRRLRDLSREFKTSRYKKHVLLLSPTFKLPNELEKEISVIDFDLPNRTVINELVLQVLKSVPDELCQQVRNDPYFRERVVEAALGLTAVEASNVFSKSLIVARDFDIDTIIEEKKTLIRKSGLLEFYQSDLKLRDIGGLEILKSWLKTRNLAFSSKAREFGLPLPKGILLIGIPGCGKSLTAKAVGALWKMPLLRLDVGKVFSSLVGSSEENMRKAIQTAEAVAPCVLWMDELEKGFSGTKSSGSTDGGTSARVFGSF
;
A
#
# COMPACT_ATOMS: atom_id res chain seq x y z
N MET A 1 3.24 29.82 6.07
CA MET A 1 2.09 29.06 6.59
C MET A 1 1.62 28.07 5.54
N GLU A 2 2.40 27.04 5.29
CA GLU A 2 1.92 25.88 4.53
C GLU A 2 1.37 24.89 5.55
N GLY A 3 0.02 24.85 5.58
CA GLY A 3 -0.72 23.99 6.49
C GLY A 3 -0.36 22.53 6.23
N MET A 4 -0.08 21.80 7.29
CA MET A 4 -0.18 20.35 7.33
C MET A 4 -1.53 19.96 6.71
N ARG A 5 -1.52 19.57 5.42
CA ARG A 5 -2.62 18.78 4.89
C ARG A 5 -2.58 17.50 5.70
N SER A 6 -3.56 17.29 6.57
CA SER A 6 -3.81 15.98 7.16
C SER A 6 -3.88 15.01 5.99
N VAL A 7 -3.03 14.01 6.00
CA VAL A 7 -3.08 12.94 4.99
C VAL A 7 -4.47 12.34 5.15
N VAL A 8 -5.33 12.60 4.17
CA VAL A 8 -6.69 12.07 4.11
C VAL A 8 -6.56 10.56 3.96
N SER A 9 -7.24 9.77 4.78
CA SER A 9 -7.19 8.31 4.64
C SER A 9 -7.85 7.88 3.32
N SER A 10 -7.43 6.74 2.77
CA SER A 10 -8.02 6.20 1.54
C SER A 10 -9.54 6.01 1.66
N GLU A 11 -10.04 5.67 2.84
CA GLU A 11 -11.49 5.55 3.10
C GLU A 11 -12.20 6.92 3.03
N GLU A 12 -11.58 7.97 3.59
CA GLU A 12 -12.11 9.33 3.50
C GLU A 12 -12.06 9.86 2.07
N GLU A 13 -11.00 9.56 1.33
CA GLU A 13 -10.88 9.92 -0.09
C GLU A 13 -11.99 9.27 -0.91
N ILE A 14 -12.24 7.97 -0.73
CA ILE A 14 -13.34 7.27 -1.38
C ILE A 14 -14.67 7.94 -1.02
N GLU A 15 -14.91 8.28 0.25
CA GLU A 15 -16.14 8.95 0.67
C GLU A 15 -16.28 10.33 0.00
N TYR A 16 -15.19 11.11 -0.13
CA TYR A 16 -15.23 12.39 -0.83
C TYR A 16 -15.58 12.23 -2.31
N LEU A 17 -15.00 11.27 -3.00
CA LEU A 17 -15.29 10.99 -4.40
C LEU A 17 -16.75 10.54 -4.61
N ILE A 18 -17.29 9.69 -3.72
CA ILE A 18 -18.69 9.29 -3.73
C ILE A 18 -19.61 10.51 -3.51
N ARG A 19 -19.26 11.41 -2.59
CA ARG A 19 -20.01 12.67 -2.35
C ARG A 19 -19.94 13.62 -3.54
N ALA A 20 -18.79 13.71 -4.16
CA ALA A 20 -18.55 14.52 -5.35
C ALA A 20 -19.17 13.91 -6.64
N ARG A 21 -19.87 12.77 -6.52
CA ARG A 21 -20.54 12.05 -7.60
C ARG A 21 -19.60 11.55 -8.70
N TYR A 22 -18.40 11.14 -8.34
CA TYR A 22 -17.54 10.42 -9.29
C TYR A 22 -18.19 9.07 -9.63
N PRO A 23 -18.50 8.82 -10.89
CA PRO A 23 -19.30 7.65 -11.28
C PRO A 23 -18.52 6.34 -11.19
N LEU A 24 -17.26 6.37 -11.57
CA LEU A 24 -16.37 5.20 -11.64
C LEU A 24 -15.11 5.44 -10.78
N LEU A 25 -14.82 4.48 -9.92
CA LEU A 25 -13.64 4.45 -9.05
C LEU A 25 -12.86 3.17 -9.30
N TYR A 26 -11.54 3.23 -9.22
CA TYR A 26 -10.68 2.06 -9.26
C TYR A 26 -9.86 2.03 -7.97
N VAL A 27 -10.06 0.99 -7.17
CA VAL A 27 -9.32 0.81 -5.92
C VAL A 27 -8.33 -0.33 -6.08
N THR A 28 -7.05 -0.02 -5.92
CA THR A 28 -5.98 -1.03 -5.94
C THR A 28 -5.73 -1.49 -4.52
N SER A 29 -6.08 -2.74 -4.22
CA SER A 29 -5.83 -3.36 -2.91
C SER A 29 -5.92 -4.88 -2.98
N THR A 30 -5.11 -5.55 -2.16
CA THR A 30 -5.24 -6.99 -1.87
C THR A 30 -6.15 -7.26 -0.66
N GLU A 31 -6.60 -6.22 0.03
CA GLU A 31 -7.37 -6.29 1.28
C GLU A 31 -8.88 -6.08 1.02
N GLU A 32 -9.49 -6.98 0.22
CA GLU A 32 -10.90 -6.87 -0.16
C GLU A 32 -11.83 -6.66 1.05
N GLU A 33 -11.68 -7.46 2.10
CA GLU A 33 -12.53 -7.39 3.28
C GLU A 33 -12.43 -6.05 4.01
N ARG A 34 -11.23 -5.44 4.04
CA ARG A 34 -11.05 -4.15 4.70
C ARG A 34 -11.67 -3.02 3.88
N VAL A 35 -11.44 -3.03 2.56
CA VAL A 35 -12.07 -2.07 1.63
C VAL A 35 -13.59 -2.17 1.71
N GLU A 36 -14.15 -3.37 1.64
CA GLU A 36 -15.59 -3.58 1.69
C GLU A 36 -16.20 -3.18 3.03
N ARG A 37 -15.51 -3.43 4.14
CA ARG A 37 -15.94 -2.99 5.47
C ARG A 37 -16.05 -1.47 5.55
N GLY A 38 -15.02 -0.75 5.09
CA GLY A 38 -15.04 0.72 5.03
C GLY A 38 -16.15 1.25 4.13
N LEU A 39 -16.31 0.66 2.94
CA LEU A 39 -17.36 1.04 1.99
C LEU A 39 -18.77 0.74 2.52
N ARG A 40 -18.97 -0.36 3.22
CA ARG A 40 -20.25 -0.68 3.87
C ARG A 40 -20.63 0.40 4.88
N GLN A 41 -19.69 0.81 5.73
CA GLN A 41 -19.92 1.89 6.68
C GLN A 41 -20.23 3.23 5.99
N ILE A 42 -19.54 3.54 4.88
CA ILE A 42 -19.83 4.74 4.07
C ILE A 42 -21.25 4.65 3.50
N CYS A 43 -21.64 3.50 2.95
CA CYS A 43 -22.98 3.28 2.40
C CYS A 43 -24.08 3.43 3.46
N GLU A 44 -23.90 2.86 4.65
CA GLU A 44 -24.83 2.99 5.79
C GLU A 44 -25.00 4.45 6.21
N ARG A 45 -23.88 5.16 6.41
CA ARG A 45 -23.89 6.61 6.73
C ARG A 45 -24.58 7.48 5.69
N ARG A 46 -24.55 7.05 4.43
CA ARG A 46 -25.08 7.81 3.28
C ARG A 46 -26.41 7.29 2.77
N ASN A 47 -27.03 6.33 3.45
CA ASN A 47 -28.27 5.68 3.06
C ASN A 47 -28.25 5.22 1.59
N ARG A 48 -27.20 4.43 1.24
CA ARG A 48 -26.99 3.83 -0.08
C ARG A 48 -26.95 2.33 0.04
N ARG A 49 -27.41 1.65 -0.98
CA ARG A 49 -27.26 0.20 -1.04
C ARG A 49 -25.82 -0.18 -1.34
N PHE A 50 -25.30 -1.14 -0.59
CA PHE A 50 -24.00 -1.75 -0.79
C PHE A 50 -24.19 -3.06 -1.54
N VAL A 51 -23.60 -3.16 -2.75
CA VAL A 51 -23.75 -4.33 -3.62
C VAL A 51 -22.39 -4.78 -4.12
N THR A 52 -22.06 -6.05 -3.93
CA THR A 52 -20.81 -6.65 -4.45
C THR A 52 -21.11 -7.54 -5.64
N TRP A 53 -20.18 -7.67 -6.54
CA TRP A 53 -20.21 -8.59 -7.67
C TRP A 53 -18.88 -9.30 -7.87
N SER A 54 -18.94 -10.57 -8.20
CA SER A 54 -17.80 -11.33 -8.73
C SER A 54 -18.26 -12.30 -9.81
N CYS A 55 -17.33 -12.73 -10.66
CA CYS A 55 -17.64 -13.69 -11.73
C CYS A 55 -18.00 -15.09 -11.19
N THR A 56 -17.67 -15.37 -9.93
CA THR A 56 -17.98 -16.66 -9.28
C THR A 56 -19.33 -16.66 -8.57
N GLU A 57 -19.73 -15.52 -8.00
CA GLU A 57 -20.88 -15.43 -7.10
C GLU A 57 -22.06 -14.62 -7.66
N GLY A 58 -21.82 -13.79 -8.72
CA GLY A 58 -22.78 -12.81 -9.19
C GLY A 58 -22.95 -11.66 -8.21
N PHE A 59 -24.11 -11.02 -8.20
CA PHE A 59 -24.42 -9.92 -7.29
C PHE A 59 -24.84 -10.42 -5.90
N LYS A 60 -24.30 -9.77 -4.86
CA LYS A 60 -24.73 -9.93 -3.46
C LYS A 60 -25.03 -8.56 -2.88
N GLY A 61 -26.23 -8.35 -2.37
CA GLY A 61 -26.63 -7.14 -1.66
C GLY A 61 -26.45 -7.26 -0.15
N GLY A 62 -26.32 -6.12 0.55
CA GLY A 62 -26.26 -6.08 2.01
C GLY A 62 -27.53 -6.53 2.72
N ASP A 63 -28.66 -6.51 2.01
CA ASP A 63 -30.02 -6.85 2.55
C ASP A 63 -30.42 -8.29 2.24
N GLY A 64 -29.49 -9.16 1.84
CA GLY A 64 -29.76 -10.56 1.50
C GLY A 64 -30.32 -10.80 0.12
N ASP A 65 -30.53 -9.77 -0.67
CA ASP A 65 -30.90 -9.89 -2.06
C ASP A 65 -29.73 -10.49 -2.88
N THR A 66 -29.88 -11.75 -3.25
CA THR A 66 -28.91 -12.44 -4.12
C THR A 66 -29.45 -12.48 -5.54
N PHE A 67 -28.75 -11.80 -6.45
CA PHE A 67 -28.99 -11.90 -7.90
C PHE A 67 -27.97 -12.90 -8.48
N ASN A 68 -28.02 -14.15 -8.02
CA ASN A 68 -26.97 -15.16 -8.19
C ASN A 68 -26.65 -15.56 -9.65
N ASP A 69 -27.49 -15.19 -10.62
CA ASP A 69 -27.35 -15.71 -11.98
C ASP A 69 -26.54 -14.78 -12.92
N ILE A 70 -26.17 -13.58 -12.47
CA ILE A 70 -25.46 -12.60 -13.32
C ILE A 70 -23.96 -12.66 -13.05
N ARG A 71 -23.28 -13.63 -13.66
CA ARG A 71 -21.80 -13.80 -13.55
C ARG A 71 -21.03 -13.23 -14.73
N ASP A 72 -21.73 -13.03 -15.85
CA ASP A 72 -21.16 -12.42 -17.03
C ASP A 72 -20.92 -10.92 -16.82
N PRO A 73 -19.72 -10.37 -17.13
CA PRO A 73 -19.39 -8.97 -16.86
C PRO A 73 -20.23 -7.98 -17.69
N GLN A 74 -20.61 -8.33 -18.92
CA GLN A 74 -21.42 -7.45 -19.77
C GLN A 74 -22.85 -7.36 -19.24
N ARG A 75 -23.43 -8.52 -18.86
CA ARG A 75 -24.76 -8.57 -18.22
C ARG A 75 -24.75 -7.87 -16.85
N ALA A 76 -23.65 -7.97 -16.12
CA ALA A 76 -23.49 -7.23 -14.85
C ALA A 76 -23.54 -5.71 -15.08
N MET A 77 -22.83 -5.19 -16.09
CA MET A 77 -22.89 -3.77 -16.46
C MET A 77 -24.30 -3.35 -16.88
N GLU A 78 -25.02 -4.21 -17.60
CA GLU A 78 -26.38 -3.93 -18.01
C GLU A 78 -27.35 -3.90 -16.82
N HIS A 79 -27.19 -4.82 -15.87
CA HIS A 79 -27.95 -4.82 -14.62
C HIS A 79 -27.73 -3.52 -13.84
N ILE A 80 -26.47 -3.10 -13.65
CA ILE A 80 -26.11 -1.84 -12.98
C ILE A 80 -26.74 -0.64 -13.70
N PHE A 81 -26.75 -0.64 -15.02
CA PHE A 81 -27.35 0.43 -15.82
C PHE A 81 -28.86 0.59 -15.50
N ARG A 82 -29.60 -0.54 -15.45
CA ARG A 82 -31.04 -0.57 -15.22
C ARG A 82 -31.43 -0.47 -13.73
N TYR A 83 -30.48 -0.48 -12.82
CA TYR A 83 -30.77 -0.46 -11.38
C TYR A 83 -31.35 0.88 -10.94
N GLU A 84 -32.49 0.86 -10.22
CA GLU A 84 -33.30 2.04 -9.91
C GLU A 84 -33.25 2.45 -8.44
N ASN A 85 -32.10 2.32 -7.79
CA ASN A 85 -31.86 2.82 -6.43
C ASN A 85 -30.47 3.45 -6.30
N ASP A 86 -30.28 4.26 -5.26
CA ASP A 86 -28.99 4.78 -4.87
C ASP A 86 -28.11 3.63 -4.38
N ALA A 87 -26.96 3.37 -5.03
CA ALA A 87 -26.11 2.23 -4.73
C ALA A 87 -24.63 2.47 -5.03
N VAL A 88 -23.80 1.72 -4.33
CA VAL A 88 -22.37 1.54 -4.63
C VAL A 88 -22.15 0.08 -5.00
N PHE A 89 -21.74 -0.15 -6.24
CA PHE A 89 -21.42 -1.47 -6.76
C PHE A 89 -19.92 -1.71 -6.67
N ILE A 90 -19.50 -2.79 -6.02
CA ILE A 90 -18.11 -3.20 -5.92
C ILE A 90 -17.92 -4.39 -6.84
N MET A 91 -17.09 -4.20 -7.87
CA MET A 91 -16.76 -5.22 -8.86
C MET A 91 -15.40 -5.83 -8.50
N ARG A 92 -15.40 -7.00 -7.88
CA ARG A 92 -14.20 -7.71 -7.49
C ARG A 92 -13.50 -8.30 -8.71
N ASP A 93 -12.17 -8.16 -8.74
CA ASP A 93 -11.31 -8.70 -9.80
C ASP A 93 -11.79 -8.41 -11.23
N PHE A 94 -12.29 -7.20 -11.44
CA PHE A 94 -12.84 -6.80 -12.74
C PHE A 94 -11.77 -6.47 -13.79
N HIS A 95 -10.50 -6.29 -13.37
CA HIS A 95 -9.39 -5.88 -14.23
C HIS A 95 -9.11 -6.79 -15.45
N PRO A 96 -9.35 -8.12 -15.46
CA PRO A 96 -9.14 -8.92 -16.65
C PRO A 96 -10.13 -8.59 -17.78
N TYR A 97 -11.33 -8.15 -17.42
CA TYR A 97 -12.40 -7.84 -18.38
C TYR A 97 -12.23 -6.46 -19.03
N LEU A 98 -11.37 -5.59 -18.49
CA LEU A 98 -11.12 -4.27 -19.05
C LEU A 98 -10.41 -4.29 -20.41
N SER A 99 -9.85 -5.43 -20.82
CA SER A 99 -9.30 -5.63 -22.16
C SER A 99 -10.37 -5.86 -23.24
N ASP A 100 -11.62 -6.16 -22.84
CA ASP A 100 -12.74 -6.31 -23.77
C ASP A 100 -13.27 -4.93 -24.21
N PRO A 101 -13.26 -4.61 -25.52
CA PRO A 101 -13.74 -3.32 -26.02
C PRO A 101 -15.22 -3.04 -25.67
N GLN A 102 -16.05 -4.08 -25.57
CA GLN A 102 -17.46 -3.92 -25.22
C GLN A 102 -17.63 -3.54 -23.76
N VAL A 103 -16.87 -4.16 -22.84
CA VAL A 103 -16.85 -3.82 -21.43
C VAL A 103 -16.34 -2.40 -21.23
N THR A 104 -15.22 -2.05 -21.85
CA THR A 104 -14.65 -0.70 -21.81
C THR A 104 -15.63 0.35 -22.30
N ARG A 105 -16.30 0.08 -23.42
CA ARG A 105 -17.34 0.99 -23.97
C ARG A 105 -18.51 1.12 -22.98
N ARG A 106 -18.97 0.02 -22.41
CA ARG A 106 -20.10 0.02 -21.49
C ARG A 106 -19.81 0.81 -20.20
N LEU A 107 -18.60 0.71 -19.66
CA LEU A 107 -18.16 1.52 -18.52
C LEU A 107 -18.23 3.03 -18.84
N ARG A 108 -17.81 3.44 -20.03
CA ARG A 108 -17.91 4.83 -20.45
C ARG A 108 -19.36 5.29 -20.59
N ASP A 109 -20.26 4.44 -21.03
CA ASP A 109 -21.70 4.75 -21.10
C ASP A 109 -22.30 4.86 -19.70
N LEU A 110 -21.93 3.97 -18.76
CA LEU A 110 -22.30 4.07 -17.34
C LEU A 110 -21.80 5.38 -16.71
N SER A 111 -20.55 5.78 -16.98
CA SER A 111 -20.01 7.05 -16.49
C SER A 111 -20.84 8.26 -16.91
N ARG A 112 -21.31 8.27 -18.15
CA ARG A 112 -22.16 9.34 -18.66
C ARG A 112 -23.56 9.32 -18.05
N GLU A 113 -24.18 8.14 -18.00
CA GLU A 113 -25.50 7.92 -17.44
C GLU A 113 -25.56 8.35 -15.96
N PHE A 114 -24.58 7.99 -15.15
CA PHE A 114 -24.58 8.28 -13.72
C PHE A 114 -24.46 9.78 -13.40
N LYS A 115 -23.89 10.57 -14.31
CA LYS A 115 -23.83 12.04 -14.16
C LYS A 115 -25.20 12.69 -14.31
N THR A 116 -26.11 12.10 -15.10
CA THR A 116 -27.45 12.63 -15.41
C THR A 116 -28.57 11.88 -14.71
N SER A 117 -28.30 10.70 -14.19
CA SER A 117 -29.28 9.83 -13.54
C SER A 117 -29.92 10.46 -12.32
N ARG A 118 -31.22 10.17 -12.12
CA ARG A 118 -31.95 10.46 -10.87
C ARG A 118 -31.31 9.74 -9.67
N TYR A 119 -30.84 8.51 -9.90
CA TYR A 119 -30.26 7.66 -8.87
C TYR A 119 -28.76 7.89 -8.75
N LYS A 120 -28.25 7.97 -7.53
CA LYS A 120 -26.83 8.17 -7.22
C LYS A 120 -26.12 6.83 -7.21
N LYS A 121 -25.66 6.40 -8.37
CA LYS A 121 -24.96 5.13 -8.56
C LYS A 121 -23.45 5.36 -8.69
N HIS A 122 -22.67 4.44 -8.16
CA HIS A 122 -21.21 4.41 -8.30
C HIS A 122 -20.77 2.99 -8.58
N VAL A 123 -19.79 2.82 -9.46
CA VAL A 123 -19.09 1.54 -9.68
C VAL A 123 -17.67 1.70 -9.19
N LEU A 124 -17.28 0.80 -8.30
CA LEU A 124 -15.94 0.70 -7.74
C LEU A 124 -15.32 -0.60 -8.22
N LEU A 125 -14.29 -0.53 -9.04
CA LEU A 125 -13.49 -1.67 -9.46
C LEU A 125 -12.45 -1.96 -8.39
N LEU A 126 -12.56 -3.10 -7.71
CA LEU A 126 -11.62 -3.53 -6.67
C LEU A 126 -10.73 -4.63 -7.22
N SER A 127 -9.43 -4.40 -7.22
CA SER A 127 -8.47 -5.34 -7.83
C SER A 127 -7.11 -5.28 -7.13
N PRO A 128 -6.39 -6.40 -7.03
CA PRO A 128 -5.06 -6.43 -6.43
C PRO A 128 -3.98 -5.80 -7.32
N THR A 129 -4.26 -5.65 -8.62
CA THR A 129 -3.33 -5.10 -9.61
C THR A 129 -3.99 -3.97 -10.38
N PHE A 130 -3.20 -2.97 -10.73
CA PHE A 130 -3.67 -1.86 -11.55
C PHE A 130 -3.55 -2.19 -13.04
N LYS A 131 -4.69 -2.23 -13.72
CA LYS A 131 -4.77 -2.34 -15.18
C LYS A 131 -5.90 -1.45 -15.67
N LEU A 132 -5.56 -0.35 -16.31
CA LEU A 132 -6.54 0.60 -16.82
C LEU A 132 -6.25 0.89 -18.31
N PRO A 133 -7.21 0.63 -19.22
CA PRO A 133 -7.09 1.04 -20.62
C PRO A 133 -7.08 2.56 -20.75
N ASN A 134 -6.31 3.08 -21.70
CA ASN A 134 -6.18 4.53 -21.96
C ASN A 134 -7.54 5.22 -22.19
N GLU A 135 -8.50 4.50 -22.75
CA GLU A 135 -9.85 4.98 -23.00
C GLU A 135 -10.64 5.33 -21.74
N LEU A 136 -10.25 4.76 -20.59
CA LEU A 136 -10.90 4.96 -19.29
C LEU A 136 -10.16 5.93 -18.38
N GLU A 137 -8.94 6.34 -18.70
CA GLU A 137 -8.11 7.20 -17.84
C GLU A 137 -8.80 8.48 -17.35
N LYS A 138 -9.62 9.10 -18.22
CA LYS A 138 -10.36 10.33 -17.90
C LYS A 138 -11.72 10.10 -17.22
N GLU A 139 -12.19 8.87 -17.20
CA GLU A 139 -13.52 8.51 -16.70
C GLU A 139 -13.46 7.89 -15.31
N ILE A 140 -12.31 7.35 -14.91
CA ILE A 140 -12.08 6.62 -13.65
C ILE A 140 -11.11 7.37 -12.76
N SER A 141 -11.48 7.53 -11.49
CA SER A 141 -10.54 7.98 -10.45
C SER A 141 -9.89 6.78 -9.79
N VAL A 142 -8.55 6.80 -9.74
CA VAL A 142 -7.74 5.71 -9.19
C VAL A 142 -7.35 6.04 -7.77
N ILE A 143 -7.50 5.08 -6.88
CA ILE A 143 -7.17 5.19 -5.45
C ILE A 143 -6.30 3.99 -5.09
N ASP A 144 -5.10 4.26 -4.59
CA ASP A 144 -4.27 3.25 -3.96
C ASP A 144 -4.68 3.14 -2.49
N PHE A 145 -5.18 1.98 -2.08
CA PHE A 145 -5.70 1.81 -0.73
C PHE A 145 -4.56 1.54 0.26
N ASP A 146 -4.44 2.42 1.24
CA ASP A 146 -3.35 2.39 2.23
C ASP A 146 -3.32 1.09 3.03
N LEU A 147 -2.11 0.64 3.35
CA LEU A 147 -1.92 -0.44 4.32
C LEU A 147 -2.42 -0.02 5.71
N PRO A 148 -2.71 -0.99 6.61
CA PRO A 148 -3.19 -0.71 7.94
C PRO A 148 -2.27 0.24 8.72
N ASN A 149 -2.83 1.32 9.23
CA ASN A 149 -2.13 2.26 10.11
C ASN A 149 -2.05 1.73 11.55
N ARG A 150 -1.39 2.48 12.43
CA ARG A 150 -1.23 2.12 13.86
C ARG A 150 -2.56 1.82 14.56
N THR A 151 -3.61 2.57 14.25
CA THR A 151 -4.94 2.39 14.87
C THR A 151 -5.52 1.05 14.46
N VAL A 152 -5.52 0.74 13.16
CA VAL A 152 -6.05 -0.53 12.63
C VAL A 152 -5.26 -1.73 13.15
N ILE A 153 -3.92 -1.66 13.16
CA ILE A 153 -3.09 -2.75 13.72
C ILE A 153 -3.37 -2.93 15.23
N ASN A 154 -3.51 -1.85 15.99
CA ASN A 154 -3.85 -1.95 17.41
C ASN A 154 -5.25 -2.56 17.64
N GLU A 155 -6.22 -2.26 16.78
CA GLU A 155 -7.53 -2.90 16.81
C GLU A 155 -7.43 -4.41 16.55
N LEU A 156 -6.57 -4.84 15.60
CA LEU A 156 -6.32 -6.25 15.34
C LEU A 156 -5.69 -6.94 16.56
N VAL A 157 -4.72 -6.31 17.23
CA VAL A 157 -4.15 -6.83 18.49
C VAL A 157 -5.26 -7.00 19.53
N LEU A 158 -6.13 -6.00 19.71
CA LEU A 158 -7.25 -6.08 20.65
C LEU A 158 -8.28 -7.15 20.28
N GLN A 159 -8.54 -7.36 19.00
CA GLN A 159 -9.42 -8.44 18.53
C GLN A 159 -8.82 -9.81 18.85
N VAL A 160 -7.55 -10.00 18.60
CA VAL A 160 -6.84 -11.25 18.95
C VAL A 160 -6.89 -11.47 20.46
N LEU A 161 -6.64 -10.44 21.28
CA LEU A 161 -6.72 -10.54 22.75
C LEU A 161 -8.11 -10.93 23.26
N LYS A 162 -9.20 -10.56 22.55
CA LYS A 162 -10.56 -10.96 22.88
C LYS A 162 -10.86 -12.43 22.53
N SER A 163 -10.13 -12.99 21.57
CA SER A 163 -10.33 -14.37 21.10
C SER A 163 -9.53 -15.41 21.89
N VAL A 164 -8.61 -14.98 22.76
CA VAL A 164 -7.76 -15.87 23.56
C VAL A 164 -8.05 -15.75 25.06
N PRO A 165 -7.82 -16.83 25.84
CA PRO A 165 -8.00 -16.80 27.30
C PRO A 165 -7.19 -15.69 27.97
N ASP A 166 -7.72 -15.13 29.06
CA ASP A 166 -7.08 -14.03 29.79
C ASP A 166 -5.73 -14.39 30.41
N GLU A 167 -5.49 -15.66 30.59
CA GLU A 167 -4.20 -16.19 31.10
C GLU A 167 -3.06 -16.05 30.10
N LEU A 168 -3.40 -15.90 28.80
CA LEU A 168 -2.42 -15.69 27.74
C LEU A 168 -2.21 -14.20 27.47
N CYS A 169 -1.08 -13.87 26.86
CA CYS A 169 -0.76 -12.51 26.42
C CYS A 169 -0.71 -11.49 27.58
N GLN A 170 -0.25 -11.91 28.74
CA GLN A 170 -0.20 -11.06 29.92
C GLN A 170 0.66 -9.82 29.73
N GLN A 171 1.75 -9.93 28.99
CA GLN A 171 2.65 -8.80 28.74
C GLN A 171 1.96 -7.72 27.91
N VAL A 172 1.30 -8.10 26.80
CA VAL A 172 0.58 -7.13 25.94
C VAL A 172 -0.65 -6.55 26.64
N ARG A 173 -1.31 -7.34 27.51
CA ARG A 173 -2.48 -6.86 28.26
C ARG A 173 -2.10 -5.81 29.31
N ASN A 174 -1.01 -6.03 30.03
CA ASN A 174 -0.63 -5.25 31.20
C ASN A 174 0.41 -4.14 30.91
N ASP A 175 1.14 -4.24 29.81
CA ASP A 175 2.16 -3.26 29.43
C ASP A 175 1.77 -2.54 28.13
N PRO A 176 1.23 -1.30 28.20
CA PRO A 176 0.89 -0.50 27.03
C PRO A 176 2.12 -0.20 26.14
N TYR A 177 3.31 -0.08 26.71
CA TYR A 177 4.54 0.17 25.96
C TYR A 177 4.95 -1.06 25.14
N PHE A 178 4.84 -2.25 25.72
CA PHE A 178 5.08 -3.49 24.97
C PHE A 178 4.06 -3.66 23.83
N ARG A 179 2.78 -3.36 24.09
CA ARG A 179 1.75 -3.37 23.04
C ARG A 179 2.07 -2.41 21.90
N GLU A 180 2.55 -1.20 22.21
CA GLU A 180 2.96 -0.25 21.18
C GLU A 180 4.10 -0.80 20.32
N ARG A 181 5.08 -1.47 20.91
CA ARG A 181 6.17 -2.14 20.19
C ARG A 181 5.68 -3.28 19.30
N VAL A 182 4.69 -4.05 19.73
CA VAL A 182 4.03 -5.09 18.92
C VAL A 182 3.35 -4.46 17.70
N VAL A 183 2.61 -3.37 17.90
CA VAL A 183 1.97 -2.61 16.82
C VAL A 183 3.02 -2.09 15.84
N GLU A 184 4.12 -1.49 16.33
CA GLU A 184 5.20 -0.99 15.47
C GLU A 184 5.87 -2.10 14.65
N ALA A 185 6.10 -3.26 15.26
CA ALA A 185 6.69 -4.40 14.56
C ALA A 185 5.80 -4.89 13.40
N ALA A 186 4.47 -4.80 13.54
CA ALA A 186 3.51 -5.26 12.56
C ALA A 186 3.15 -4.23 11.47
N LEU A 187 3.54 -2.95 11.62
CA LEU A 187 3.32 -1.94 10.56
C LEU A 187 3.92 -2.39 9.23
N GLY A 188 3.19 -2.15 8.14
CA GLY A 188 3.58 -2.56 6.78
C GLY A 188 3.12 -3.95 6.37
N LEU A 189 2.41 -4.65 7.24
CA LEU A 189 1.67 -5.85 6.89
C LEU A 189 0.22 -5.48 6.51
N THR A 190 -0.38 -6.28 5.65
CA THR A 190 -1.84 -6.25 5.46
C THR A 190 -2.54 -6.73 6.73
N ALA A 191 -3.83 -6.43 6.90
CA ALA A 191 -4.59 -6.85 8.07
C ALA A 191 -4.61 -8.37 8.23
N VAL A 192 -4.71 -9.10 7.12
CA VAL A 192 -4.69 -10.58 7.10
C VAL A 192 -3.31 -11.10 7.49
N GLU A 193 -2.24 -10.54 6.93
CA GLU A 193 -0.87 -10.91 7.28
C GLU A 193 -0.58 -10.63 8.75
N ALA A 194 -0.95 -9.47 9.27
CA ALA A 194 -0.78 -9.12 10.68
C ALA A 194 -1.52 -10.10 11.60
N SER A 195 -2.78 -10.42 11.28
CA SER A 195 -3.57 -11.40 12.05
C SER A 195 -2.93 -12.78 12.04
N ASN A 196 -2.43 -13.23 10.89
CA ASN A 196 -1.75 -14.53 10.75
C ASN A 196 -0.45 -14.56 11.56
N VAL A 197 0.34 -13.49 11.51
CA VAL A 197 1.60 -13.38 12.26
C VAL A 197 1.34 -13.35 13.77
N PHE A 198 0.33 -12.62 14.21
CA PHE A 198 -0.10 -12.61 15.62
C PHE A 198 -0.53 -14.02 16.07
N SER A 199 -1.35 -14.69 15.28
CA SER A 199 -1.79 -16.06 15.59
C SER A 199 -0.60 -17.03 15.66
N LYS A 200 0.37 -16.90 14.74
CA LYS A 200 1.59 -17.71 14.77
C LYS A 200 2.43 -17.44 16.02
N SER A 201 2.63 -16.18 16.39
CA SER A 201 3.34 -15.77 17.58
C SER A 201 2.73 -16.39 18.84
N LEU A 202 1.39 -16.35 18.95
CA LEU A 202 0.66 -16.97 20.07
C LEU A 202 0.85 -18.49 20.17
N ILE A 203 0.88 -19.17 19.03
CA ILE A 203 1.09 -20.63 19.01
C ILE A 203 2.51 -20.98 19.46
N VAL A 204 3.51 -20.20 19.01
CA VAL A 204 4.93 -20.46 19.28
C VAL A 204 5.34 -20.04 20.69
N ALA A 205 5.00 -18.81 21.07
CA ALA A 205 5.48 -18.17 22.30
C ALA A 205 4.43 -18.06 23.41
N ARG A 206 3.17 -18.38 23.14
CA ARG A 206 2.00 -18.16 24.03
C ARG A 206 1.78 -16.69 24.40
N ASP A 207 2.47 -15.80 23.71
CA ASP A 207 2.35 -14.34 23.83
C ASP A 207 2.73 -13.71 22.46
N PHE A 208 2.60 -12.39 22.35
CA PHE A 208 3.12 -11.66 21.20
C PHE A 208 4.65 -11.57 21.29
N ASP A 209 5.32 -12.29 20.41
CA ASP A 209 6.78 -12.26 20.30
C ASP A 209 7.21 -11.36 19.15
N ILE A 210 7.88 -10.27 19.48
CA ILE A 210 8.31 -9.24 18.52
C ILE A 210 9.29 -9.82 17.49
N ASP A 211 10.18 -10.72 17.91
CA ASP A 211 11.16 -11.31 17.01
C ASP A 211 10.49 -12.21 15.97
N THR A 212 9.51 -13.01 16.37
CA THR A 212 8.68 -13.80 15.45
C THR A 212 7.93 -12.89 14.46
N ILE A 213 7.35 -11.78 14.93
CA ILE A 213 6.65 -10.82 14.07
C ILE A 213 7.61 -10.23 13.03
N ILE A 214 8.80 -9.83 13.43
CA ILE A 214 9.82 -9.25 12.53
C ILE A 214 10.31 -10.29 11.52
N GLU A 215 10.55 -11.54 11.90
CA GLU A 215 11.01 -12.58 10.97
C GLU A 215 9.94 -12.93 9.92
N GLU A 216 8.68 -13.02 10.31
CA GLU A 216 7.58 -13.22 9.37
C GLU A 216 7.45 -12.03 8.41
N LYS A 217 7.51 -10.81 8.93
CA LYS A 217 7.50 -9.59 8.11
C LYS A 217 8.63 -9.59 7.08
N LYS A 218 9.85 -9.97 7.46
CA LYS A 218 10.98 -10.12 6.52
C LYS A 218 10.65 -11.12 5.42
N THR A 219 10.04 -12.23 5.77
CA THR A 219 9.65 -13.29 4.82
C THR A 219 8.60 -12.78 3.83
N LEU A 220 7.60 -12.02 4.31
CA LEU A 220 6.56 -11.43 3.47
C LEU A 220 7.12 -10.36 2.51
N ILE A 221 7.99 -9.48 3.01
CA ILE A 221 8.67 -8.48 2.16
C ILE A 221 9.49 -9.17 1.06
N ARG A 222 10.22 -10.25 1.39
CA ARG A 222 10.99 -11.03 0.39
C ARG A 222 10.10 -11.67 -0.68
N LYS A 223 8.87 -12.08 -0.35
CA LYS A 223 7.92 -12.66 -1.32
C LYS A 223 7.51 -11.68 -2.41
N SER A 224 7.50 -10.37 -2.14
CA SER A 224 7.24 -9.36 -3.16
C SER A 224 8.28 -9.36 -4.27
N GLY A 225 9.48 -9.88 -4.00
CA GLY A 225 10.60 -9.97 -4.93
C GLY A 225 11.26 -8.62 -5.30
N LEU A 226 10.67 -7.50 -4.90
CA LEU A 226 11.11 -6.14 -5.21
C LEU A 226 12.02 -5.55 -4.14
N LEU A 227 11.74 -5.86 -2.87
CA LEU A 227 12.47 -5.38 -1.72
C LEU A 227 13.16 -6.53 -0.99
N GLU A 228 14.38 -6.28 -0.55
CA GLU A 228 15.14 -7.16 0.30
C GLU A 228 15.32 -6.51 1.67
N PHE A 229 14.98 -7.22 2.73
CA PHE A 229 15.18 -6.76 4.09
C PHE A 229 16.60 -7.11 4.56
N TYR A 230 17.35 -6.09 4.96
CA TYR A 230 18.70 -6.26 5.52
C TYR A 230 18.70 -5.96 7.01
N GLN A 231 19.09 -6.95 7.79
CA GLN A 231 19.48 -6.74 9.17
C GLN A 231 21.00 -6.61 9.19
N SER A 232 21.51 -5.52 9.72
CA SER A 232 22.95 -5.27 9.76
C SER A 232 23.41 -5.16 11.21
N ASP A 233 24.27 -6.06 11.61
CA ASP A 233 24.98 -5.97 12.89
C ASP A 233 26.23 -5.05 12.80
N LEU A 234 26.45 -4.44 11.64
CA LEU A 234 27.58 -3.54 11.38
C LEU A 234 27.47 -2.28 12.23
N LYS A 235 28.57 -1.91 12.85
CA LYS A 235 28.72 -0.66 13.60
C LYS A 235 29.51 0.33 12.76
N LEU A 236 29.31 1.63 12.94
CA LEU A 236 30.09 2.67 12.25
C LEU A 236 31.60 2.49 12.37
N ARG A 237 32.08 1.91 13.49
CA ARG A 237 33.49 1.60 13.71
C ARG A 237 34.06 0.54 12.78
N ASP A 238 33.19 -0.30 12.19
CA ASP A 238 33.59 -1.38 11.27
C ASP A 238 33.86 -0.84 9.87
N ILE A 239 33.57 0.44 9.63
CA ILE A 239 33.86 1.16 8.38
C ILE A 239 35.13 1.96 8.58
N GLY A 240 36.18 1.67 7.81
CA GLY A 240 37.39 2.47 7.79
C GLY A 240 37.19 3.83 7.14
N GLY A 241 37.79 4.88 7.68
CA GLY A 241 37.70 6.24 7.12
C GLY A 241 36.30 6.87 7.20
N LEU A 242 36.02 7.81 6.29
CA LEU A 242 34.73 8.52 6.18
C LEU A 242 34.32 9.30 7.44
N GLU A 243 35.25 9.85 8.20
CA GLU A 243 35.00 10.48 9.50
C GLU A 243 34.03 11.67 9.40
N ILE A 244 34.09 12.44 8.31
CA ILE A 244 33.16 13.56 8.06
C ILE A 244 31.74 13.05 7.88
N LEU A 245 31.56 12.00 7.07
CA LEU A 245 30.25 11.38 6.85
C LEU A 245 29.71 10.77 8.14
N LYS A 246 30.53 10.08 8.91
CA LYS A 246 30.16 9.51 10.20
C LYS A 246 29.70 10.57 11.19
N SER A 247 30.40 11.69 11.28
CA SER A 247 30.01 12.81 12.12
C SER A 247 28.70 13.43 11.67
N TRP A 248 28.54 13.63 10.35
CA TRP A 248 27.32 14.14 9.76
C TRP A 248 26.11 13.23 10.05
N LEU A 249 26.24 11.91 9.87
CA LEU A 249 25.20 10.94 10.17
C LEU A 249 24.79 10.94 11.64
N LYS A 250 25.74 11.06 12.57
CA LYS A 250 25.46 11.18 14.01
C LYS A 250 24.64 12.42 14.32
N THR A 251 25.00 13.57 13.74
CA THR A 251 24.24 14.82 13.90
C THR A 251 22.82 14.70 13.33
N ARG A 252 22.68 14.10 12.15
CA ARG A 252 21.37 13.91 11.50
C ARG A 252 20.45 12.93 12.25
N ASN A 253 21.01 11.99 13.00
CA ASN A 253 20.23 11.10 13.85
C ASN A 253 19.40 11.86 14.90
N LEU A 254 19.84 13.04 15.34
CA LEU A 254 19.11 13.87 16.29
C LEU A 254 17.78 14.38 15.72
N ALA A 255 17.64 14.47 14.40
CA ALA A 255 16.42 14.92 13.74
C ALA A 255 15.23 13.96 13.95
N PHE A 256 15.48 12.70 14.34
CA PHE A 256 14.41 11.74 14.63
C PHE A 256 13.89 11.83 16.08
N SER A 257 14.47 12.70 16.92
CA SER A 257 14.02 12.90 18.30
C SER A 257 12.71 13.66 18.40
N SER A 258 11.96 13.46 19.50
CA SER A 258 10.74 14.24 19.79
C SER A 258 11.01 15.74 19.86
N LYS A 259 12.14 16.13 20.47
CA LYS A 259 12.57 17.54 20.57
C LYS A 259 12.79 18.19 19.20
N ALA A 260 13.35 17.45 18.24
CA ALA A 260 13.53 17.96 16.89
C ALA A 260 12.18 18.18 16.17
N ARG A 261 11.21 17.29 16.38
CA ARG A 261 9.84 17.44 15.85
C ARG A 261 9.11 18.63 16.46
N GLU A 262 9.19 18.81 17.78
CA GLU A 262 8.62 19.97 18.48
C GLU A 262 9.22 21.29 17.99
N PHE A 263 10.51 21.28 17.65
CA PHE A 263 11.22 22.43 17.08
C PHE A 263 10.89 22.67 15.59
N GLY A 264 10.19 21.76 14.93
CA GLY A 264 9.82 21.84 13.51
C GLY A 264 10.92 21.49 12.54
N LEU A 265 11.96 20.74 12.95
CA LEU A 265 13.03 20.31 12.06
C LEU A 265 12.52 19.21 11.10
N PRO A 266 12.75 19.36 9.79
CA PRO A 266 12.37 18.33 8.83
C PRO A 266 13.23 17.07 8.99
N LEU A 267 12.62 15.92 8.77
CA LEU A 267 13.35 14.63 8.74
C LEU A 267 14.36 14.60 7.57
N PRO A 268 15.50 13.92 7.74
CA PRO A 268 16.42 13.67 6.65
C PRO A 268 15.72 12.92 5.51
N LYS A 269 15.85 13.41 4.27
CA LYS A 269 15.16 12.81 3.11
C LYS A 269 16.01 11.77 2.40
N GLY A 270 17.25 12.10 2.02
CA GLY A 270 18.08 11.17 1.29
C GLY A 270 19.57 11.55 1.25
N ILE A 271 20.39 10.58 0.91
CA ILE A 271 21.85 10.73 0.73
C ILE A 271 22.21 10.06 -0.58
N LEU A 272 22.87 10.80 -1.48
CA LEU A 272 23.43 10.25 -2.70
C LEU A 272 24.91 9.93 -2.47
N LEU A 273 25.28 8.64 -2.61
CA LEU A 273 26.65 8.15 -2.49
C LEU A 273 27.26 7.96 -3.90
N ILE A 274 28.21 8.79 -4.27
CA ILE A 274 28.92 8.72 -5.56
C ILE A 274 30.36 8.25 -5.32
N GLY A 275 30.80 7.30 -6.13
CA GLY A 275 32.17 6.77 -6.07
C GLY A 275 32.40 5.55 -6.94
N ILE A 276 33.65 5.19 -7.16
CA ILE A 276 34.04 4.01 -7.92
C ILE A 276 33.55 2.71 -7.28
N PRO A 277 33.42 1.61 -8.02
CA PRO A 277 33.15 0.29 -7.47
C PRO A 277 34.17 -0.07 -6.37
N GLY A 278 33.69 -0.70 -5.29
CA GLY A 278 34.56 -1.13 -4.19
C GLY A 278 34.90 -0.08 -3.12
N CYS A 279 34.49 1.21 -3.27
CA CYS A 279 34.78 2.26 -2.29
C CYS A 279 33.87 2.26 -1.03
N GLY A 280 33.09 1.21 -0.80
CA GLY A 280 32.32 1.04 0.44
C GLY A 280 30.91 1.65 0.46
N LYS A 281 30.35 2.06 -0.69
CA LYS A 281 28.99 2.64 -0.78
C LYS A 281 27.91 1.75 -0.12
N SER A 282 27.86 0.49 -0.50
CA SER A 282 26.90 -0.48 0.05
C SER A 282 27.11 -0.77 1.54
N LEU A 283 28.37 -0.77 1.99
CA LEU A 283 28.71 -0.92 3.39
C LEU A 283 28.23 0.29 4.20
N THR A 284 28.38 1.49 3.64
CA THR A 284 27.88 2.73 4.25
C THR A 284 26.36 2.69 4.42
N ALA A 285 25.60 2.26 3.40
CA ALA A 285 24.14 2.13 3.50
C ALA A 285 23.72 1.20 4.66
N LYS A 286 24.38 0.05 4.79
CA LYS A 286 24.15 -0.90 5.91
C LYS A 286 24.44 -0.28 7.27
N ALA A 287 25.53 0.49 7.38
CA ALA A 287 25.88 1.14 8.63
C ALA A 287 24.95 2.29 9.02
N VAL A 288 24.34 2.98 8.04
CA VAL A 288 23.29 4.00 8.30
C VAL A 288 22.10 3.35 8.99
N GLY A 289 21.58 2.24 8.46
CA GLY A 289 20.47 1.50 9.08
C GLY A 289 20.78 1.09 10.51
N ALA A 290 21.98 0.54 10.74
CA ALA A 290 22.42 0.14 12.08
C ALA A 290 22.59 1.33 13.04
N LEU A 291 23.16 2.46 12.58
CA LEU A 291 23.34 3.67 13.39
C LEU A 291 22.00 4.26 13.84
N TRP A 292 21.06 4.36 12.90
CA TRP A 292 19.75 4.97 13.19
C TRP A 292 18.77 3.97 13.79
N LYS A 293 19.18 2.71 13.95
CA LYS A 293 18.34 1.61 14.47
C LYS A 293 17.04 1.47 13.68
N MET A 294 17.13 1.63 12.37
CA MET A 294 16.01 1.54 11.44
C MET A 294 16.15 0.31 10.56
N PRO A 295 15.02 -0.30 10.14
CA PRO A 295 15.05 -1.33 9.12
C PRO A 295 15.74 -0.83 7.85
N LEU A 296 16.59 -1.65 7.26
CA LEU A 296 17.20 -1.37 5.97
C LEU A 296 16.52 -2.21 4.89
N LEU A 297 15.89 -1.55 3.94
CA LEU A 297 15.27 -2.17 2.77
C LEU A 297 16.13 -1.88 1.55
N ARG A 298 16.50 -2.90 0.79
CA ARG A 298 17.17 -2.75 -0.50
C ARG A 298 16.16 -2.89 -1.62
N LEU A 299 16.10 -1.90 -2.49
CA LEU A 299 15.36 -1.96 -3.75
C LEU A 299 16.29 -2.44 -4.86
N ASP A 300 15.91 -3.54 -5.51
CA ASP A 300 16.59 -4.03 -6.71
C ASP A 300 16.04 -3.29 -7.95
N VAL A 301 16.71 -2.22 -8.32
CA VAL A 301 16.35 -1.39 -9.49
C VAL A 301 16.29 -2.22 -10.77
N GLY A 302 17.18 -3.22 -10.92
CA GLY A 302 17.18 -4.12 -12.08
C GLY A 302 15.88 -4.92 -12.18
N LYS A 303 15.36 -5.44 -11.07
CA LYS A 303 14.10 -6.19 -11.03
C LYS A 303 12.88 -5.31 -11.32
N VAL A 304 12.91 -4.06 -10.87
CA VAL A 304 11.82 -3.11 -11.15
C VAL A 304 11.67 -2.87 -12.64
N PHE A 305 12.80 -2.69 -13.35
CA PHE A 305 12.81 -2.36 -14.78
C PHE A 305 12.92 -3.57 -15.73
N SER A 306 13.12 -4.79 -15.22
CA SER A 306 13.27 -6.01 -16.06
C SER A 306 11.97 -6.54 -16.64
N SER A 307 10.82 -6.05 -16.16
CA SER A 307 9.50 -6.46 -16.62
C SER A 307 8.99 -5.58 -17.78
N LEU A 308 8.02 -6.09 -18.53
CA LEU A 308 7.37 -5.42 -19.67
C LEU A 308 6.91 -4.00 -19.31
N VAL A 309 6.90 -3.11 -20.28
CA VAL A 309 6.43 -1.72 -20.17
C VAL A 309 5.04 -1.69 -19.50
N GLY A 310 4.89 -0.90 -18.45
CA GLY A 310 3.67 -0.80 -17.63
C GLY A 310 3.75 -1.51 -16.28
N SER A 311 4.49 -2.62 -16.17
CA SER A 311 4.70 -3.30 -14.89
C SER A 311 5.78 -2.63 -14.04
N SER A 312 6.67 -1.87 -14.65
CA SER A 312 7.75 -1.15 -13.94
C SER A 312 7.21 -0.04 -13.03
N GLU A 313 6.20 0.71 -13.49
CA GLU A 313 5.54 1.75 -12.67
C GLU A 313 4.77 1.11 -11.50
N GLU A 314 4.07 0.01 -11.75
CA GLU A 314 3.35 -0.73 -10.71
C GLU A 314 4.30 -1.33 -9.68
N ASN A 315 5.40 -1.94 -10.12
CA ASN A 315 6.42 -2.50 -9.24
C ASN A 315 7.07 -1.42 -8.37
N MET A 316 7.40 -0.26 -8.95
CA MET A 316 7.95 0.86 -8.21
C MET A 316 6.96 1.37 -7.17
N ARG A 317 5.70 1.57 -7.55
CA ARG A 317 4.63 1.99 -6.64
C ARG A 317 4.47 1.03 -5.48
N LYS A 318 4.42 -0.28 -5.74
CA LYS A 318 4.36 -1.31 -4.68
C LYS A 318 5.57 -1.27 -3.76
N ALA A 319 6.77 -1.06 -4.30
CA ALA A 319 7.98 -0.96 -3.50
C ALA A 319 7.95 0.27 -2.58
N ILE A 320 7.51 1.43 -3.10
CA ILE A 320 7.35 2.66 -2.31
C ILE A 320 6.30 2.46 -1.21
N GLN A 321 5.11 1.98 -1.55
CA GLN A 321 4.05 1.71 -0.56
C GLN A 321 4.52 0.77 0.55
N THR A 322 5.27 -0.29 0.20
CA THR A 322 5.85 -1.19 1.20
C THR A 322 6.87 -0.49 2.08
N ALA A 323 7.73 0.36 1.49
CA ALA A 323 8.73 1.12 2.26
C ALA A 323 8.07 2.15 3.18
N GLU A 324 7.07 2.88 2.71
CA GLU A 324 6.29 3.85 3.50
C GLU A 324 5.56 3.18 4.66
N ALA A 325 4.96 2.04 4.41
CA ALA A 325 4.25 1.27 5.45
C ALA A 325 5.19 0.72 6.54
N VAL A 326 6.46 0.47 6.21
CA VAL A 326 7.50 0.05 7.17
C VAL A 326 8.17 1.26 7.84
N ALA A 327 7.87 2.47 7.41
CA ALA A 327 8.52 3.69 7.93
C ALA A 327 8.37 3.84 9.48
N PRO A 328 9.39 4.34 10.16
CA PRO A 328 10.64 4.85 9.62
C PRO A 328 11.61 3.74 9.21
N CYS A 329 12.08 3.76 7.97
CA CYS A 329 13.05 2.81 7.45
C CYS A 329 14.11 3.52 6.59
N VAL A 330 15.21 2.84 6.31
CA VAL A 330 16.21 3.29 5.35
C VAL A 330 16.00 2.52 4.06
N LEU A 331 15.61 3.20 2.98
CA LEU A 331 15.51 2.60 1.66
C LEU A 331 16.83 2.78 0.92
N TRP A 332 17.51 1.67 0.63
CA TRP A 332 18.75 1.65 -0.13
C TRP A 332 18.47 1.25 -1.58
N MET A 333 18.75 2.15 -2.48
CA MET A 333 18.72 1.91 -3.93
C MET A 333 20.13 1.79 -4.45
N ASP A 334 20.46 0.66 -5.03
CA ASP A 334 21.76 0.40 -5.65
C ASP A 334 21.64 0.49 -7.18
N GLU A 335 22.76 0.82 -7.84
CA GLU A 335 22.87 0.83 -9.30
C GLU A 335 21.78 1.69 -9.99
N LEU A 336 21.52 2.88 -9.45
CA LEU A 336 20.53 3.83 -9.99
C LEU A 336 20.72 4.09 -11.48
N GLU A 337 21.98 4.06 -11.95
CA GLU A 337 22.34 4.25 -13.37
C GLU A 337 21.69 3.22 -14.31
N LYS A 338 21.38 2.01 -13.83
CA LYS A 338 20.70 0.99 -14.63
C LYS A 338 19.26 1.40 -14.97
N GLY A 339 18.59 2.09 -14.07
CA GLY A 339 17.27 2.65 -14.33
C GLY A 339 17.28 3.84 -15.30
N PHE A 340 18.42 4.56 -15.40
CA PHE A 340 18.57 5.72 -16.29
C PHE A 340 19.15 5.36 -17.67
N SER A 341 19.76 4.19 -17.85
CA SER A 341 20.44 3.82 -19.10
C SER A 341 19.50 3.68 -20.30
N GLY A 342 18.21 3.41 -20.06
CA GLY A 342 17.18 3.39 -21.11
C GLY A 342 16.89 4.75 -21.76
N THR A 343 17.27 5.86 -21.14
CA THR A 343 16.94 7.20 -21.63
C THR A 343 17.91 7.75 -22.70
N LYS A 344 19.06 7.11 -22.90
CA LYS A 344 20.10 7.62 -23.80
C LYS A 344 20.32 6.84 -25.11
N SER A 345 19.75 5.65 -25.28
CA SER A 345 20.18 4.76 -26.38
C SER A 345 19.12 4.28 -27.35
N SER A 346 17.89 4.77 -27.35
CA SER A 346 16.96 4.40 -28.42
C SER A 346 15.93 5.49 -28.69
N GLY A 347 15.99 6.04 -29.86
CA GLY A 347 14.83 6.72 -30.41
C GLY A 347 13.61 5.79 -30.34
N SER A 348 12.53 6.28 -29.83
CA SER A 348 11.13 5.83 -29.98
C SER A 348 10.53 4.69 -29.14
N THR A 349 11.24 3.96 -28.26
CA THR A 349 10.60 2.80 -27.63
C THR A 349 10.33 2.89 -26.12
N ASP A 350 10.94 3.80 -25.38
CA ASP A 350 10.81 3.84 -23.92
C ASP A 350 10.02 5.06 -23.37
N GLY A 351 9.34 5.76 -24.23
CA GLY A 351 8.29 6.78 -23.94
C GLY A 351 8.36 7.63 -22.67
N GLY A 352 9.54 7.77 -22.03
CA GLY A 352 9.69 8.53 -20.80
C GLY A 352 9.27 7.78 -19.52
N THR A 353 9.04 6.47 -19.56
CA THR A 353 8.64 5.64 -18.42
C THR A 353 9.66 5.73 -17.27
N SER A 354 10.95 5.63 -17.58
CA SER A 354 12.01 5.76 -16.57
C SER A 354 11.98 7.13 -15.87
N ALA A 355 11.75 8.21 -16.61
CA ALA A 355 11.66 9.56 -16.03
C ALA A 355 10.40 9.75 -15.16
N ARG A 356 9.28 9.16 -15.56
CA ARG A 356 8.03 9.18 -14.77
C ARG A 356 8.15 8.35 -13.49
N VAL A 357 8.74 7.18 -13.56
CA VAL A 357 8.97 6.29 -12.40
C VAL A 357 9.84 6.99 -11.36
N PHE A 358 10.93 7.66 -11.77
CA PHE A 358 11.77 8.43 -10.84
C PHE A 358 11.13 9.75 -10.40
N GLY A 359 10.21 10.32 -11.16
CA GLY A 359 9.46 11.52 -10.78
C GLY A 359 8.46 11.28 -9.64
N SER A 360 8.11 10.03 -9.35
CA SER A 360 7.26 9.63 -8.23
C SER A 360 8.03 9.43 -6.92
N PHE A 361 9.37 9.47 -6.95
CA PHE A 361 10.26 9.49 -5.78
C PHE A 361 10.54 10.92 -5.32
#